data_672a8c90fa9306c71cfcf4064cb03e07
#
_entry.id   672a8c90fa9306c71cfcf4064cb03e07
#
_cell.length_a   1.000
_cell.length_b   1.000
_cell.length_c   1.000
_cell.angle_alpha   90.00
_cell.angle_beta   90.00
_cell.angle_gamma   90.00
#
_symmetry.space_group_name_H-M   'P 1'
#
loop_
_entity.id
_entity.type
_entity.pdbx_description
1 polymer ?
#
loop_
_entity_poly.entity_id
_entity_poly.type
_entity_poly.pdbx_seq_one_letter_code
_entity_poly.pdbx_strand_id
1 'polypeptide(L)'
;MYKKYGFEGVFPLDATINFKDKTQREVGLCISNINECLIKSCEIVIANITPFRGPSADVGTVYEMGFAHALGKRVFAYTNVAASFTERTVKALGKQVKRGAGEKLRDAQGMFIEENGLTDNLMIDGCINANSKFLVVEEAPANQVFTYLGGFEKCLRAAQKITKDNQLK
;
A
#
# COMPACT_ATOMS: atom_id res chain seq x y z
N MET A 1 -8.94 -11.52 -12.71
CA MET A 1 -8.83 -12.19 -11.38
C MET A 1 -9.99 -11.84 -10.46
N TYR A 2 -10.28 -10.58 -10.17
CA TYR A 2 -11.33 -10.13 -9.24
C TYR A 2 -12.74 -10.62 -9.55
N LYS A 3 -13.13 -10.73 -10.83
CA LYS A 3 -14.49 -11.21 -11.25
C LYS A 3 -14.84 -12.59 -10.70
N LYS A 4 -13.88 -13.51 -10.58
CA LYS A 4 -14.15 -14.86 -10.03
C LYS A 4 -14.50 -14.85 -8.52
N TYR A 5 -14.20 -13.74 -7.83
CA TYR A 5 -14.53 -13.50 -6.43
C TYR A 5 -15.79 -12.65 -6.24
N GLY A 6 -16.46 -12.28 -7.35
CA GLY A 6 -17.70 -11.50 -7.31
C GLY A 6 -17.51 -10.00 -7.17
N PHE A 7 -16.31 -9.49 -7.50
CA PHE A 7 -16.02 -8.06 -7.48
C PHE A 7 -16.00 -7.47 -8.88
N GLU A 8 -16.40 -6.22 -8.97
CA GLU A 8 -16.06 -5.33 -10.07
C GLU A 8 -14.77 -4.60 -9.70
N GLY A 9 -13.81 -4.59 -10.60
CA GLY A 9 -12.51 -3.93 -10.37
C GLY A 9 -12.48 -2.58 -11.06
N VAL A 10 -12.07 -1.57 -10.33
CA VAL A 10 -11.79 -0.23 -10.83
C VAL A 10 -10.29 0.00 -10.72
N PHE A 11 -9.66 0.40 -11.82
CA PHE A 11 -8.23 0.60 -11.88
C PHE A 11 -7.91 2.04 -12.33
N PRO A 12 -6.95 2.73 -11.71
CA PRO A 12 -6.65 4.15 -12.00
C PRO A 12 -6.38 4.45 -13.48
N LEU A 13 -5.84 3.47 -14.23
CA LEU A 13 -5.53 3.63 -15.65
C LEU A 13 -6.71 3.33 -16.59
N ASP A 14 -7.86 2.90 -16.09
CA ASP A 14 -9.04 2.61 -16.91
C ASP A 14 -9.78 3.89 -17.37
N ALA A 15 -9.49 5.02 -16.73
CA ALA A 15 -10.11 6.30 -17.07
C ALA A 15 -9.55 6.86 -18.38
N THR A 16 -10.42 7.03 -19.40
CA THR A 16 -10.07 7.73 -20.62
C THR A 16 -10.07 9.25 -20.37
N ILE A 17 -8.89 9.85 -20.32
CA ILE A 17 -8.72 11.27 -20.06
C ILE A 17 -8.30 11.98 -21.33
N ASN A 18 -9.04 13.02 -21.71
CA ASN A 18 -8.59 13.91 -22.77
C ASN A 18 -7.60 14.94 -22.21
N PHE A 19 -6.32 14.76 -22.58
CA PHE A 19 -5.22 15.63 -22.14
C PHE A 19 -4.90 16.75 -23.16
N LYS A 20 -5.68 16.88 -24.24
CA LYS A 20 -5.46 17.90 -25.25
C LYS A 20 -5.47 19.30 -24.61
N ASP A 21 -4.52 20.11 -24.99
CA ASP A 21 -4.34 21.50 -24.55
C ASP A 21 -4.06 21.70 -23.04
N LYS A 22 -3.67 20.63 -22.31
CA LYS A 22 -3.28 20.69 -20.89
C LYS A 22 -1.77 20.70 -20.71
N THR A 23 -1.30 21.49 -19.76
CA THR A 23 0.07 21.42 -19.26
C THR A 23 0.29 20.12 -18.47
N GLN A 24 1.56 19.69 -18.32
CA GLN A 24 1.91 18.51 -17.52
C GLN A 24 1.40 18.62 -16.07
N ARG A 25 1.42 19.82 -15.50
CA ARG A 25 0.90 20.08 -14.16
C ARG A 25 -0.60 19.86 -14.07
N GLU A 26 -1.36 20.38 -15.03
CA GLU A 26 -2.82 20.22 -15.10
C GLU A 26 -3.21 18.76 -15.32
N VAL A 27 -2.45 18.03 -16.13
CA VAL A 27 -2.61 16.57 -16.30
C VAL A 27 -2.44 15.86 -14.97
N GLY A 28 -1.37 16.13 -14.22
CA GLY A 28 -1.11 15.51 -12.92
C GLY A 28 -2.23 15.79 -11.91
N LEU A 29 -2.69 17.04 -11.80
CA LEU A 29 -3.80 17.41 -10.91
C LEU A 29 -5.14 16.75 -11.32
N CYS A 30 -5.37 16.62 -12.62
CA CYS A 30 -6.55 15.93 -13.14
C CYS A 30 -6.55 14.45 -12.76
N ILE A 31 -5.41 13.76 -12.94
CA ILE A 31 -5.24 12.35 -12.54
C ILE A 31 -5.48 12.18 -11.04
N SER A 32 -4.89 13.03 -10.20
CA SER A 32 -5.09 12.99 -8.75
C SER A 32 -6.57 13.09 -8.37
N ASN A 33 -7.30 14.05 -8.95
CA ASN A 33 -8.73 14.21 -8.70
C ASN A 33 -9.56 13.00 -9.16
N ILE A 34 -9.22 12.40 -10.30
CA ILE A 34 -9.88 11.19 -10.80
C ILE A 34 -9.64 10.03 -9.83
N ASN A 35 -8.41 9.81 -9.37
CA ASN A 35 -8.10 8.75 -8.43
C ASN A 35 -8.90 8.90 -7.12
N GLU A 36 -9.03 10.11 -6.59
CA GLU A 36 -9.91 10.34 -5.43
C GLU A 36 -11.38 10.02 -5.71
N CYS A 37 -11.89 10.37 -6.90
CA CYS A 37 -13.25 10.03 -7.30
C CYS A 37 -13.44 8.52 -7.41
N LEU A 38 -12.46 7.79 -7.96
CA LEU A 38 -12.49 6.33 -8.04
C LEU A 38 -12.51 5.71 -6.63
N ILE A 39 -11.67 6.18 -5.71
CA ILE A 39 -11.69 5.70 -4.32
C ILE A 39 -13.05 5.98 -3.66
N LYS A 40 -13.64 7.15 -3.87
CA LYS A 40 -14.99 7.47 -3.35
C LYS A 40 -16.05 6.51 -3.85
N SER A 41 -15.94 6.02 -5.10
CA SER A 41 -16.90 5.09 -5.71
C SER A 41 -16.72 3.63 -5.28
N CYS A 42 -15.57 3.25 -4.71
CA CYS A 42 -15.30 1.88 -4.28
C CYS A 42 -15.74 1.63 -2.85
N GLU A 43 -16.11 0.39 -2.51
CA GLU A 43 -16.35 -0.09 -1.15
C GLU A 43 -15.06 -0.61 -0.50
N ILE A 44 -14.14 -1.10 -1.31
CA ILE A 44 -12.92 -1.80 -0.88
C ILE A 44 -11.73 -1.27 -1.67
N VAL A 45 -10.62 -1.05 -0.98
CA VAL A 45 -9.30 -0.78 -1.58
C VAL A 45 -8.37 -1.94 -1.26
N ILE A 46 -7.67 -2.45 -2.26
CA ILE A 46 -6.58 -3.42 -2.09
C ILE A 46 -5.29 -2.77 -2.57
N ALA A 47 -4.42 -2.45 -1.62
CA ALA A 47 -3.19 -1.73 -1.86
C ALA A 47 -1.98 -2.67 -2.01
N ASN A 48 -1.16 -2.44 -3.03
CA ASN A 48 0.15 -3.05 -3.14
C ASN A 48 1.18 -2.15 -2.43
N ILE A 49 1.61 -2.56 -1.24
CA ILE A 49 2.62 -1.84 -0.46
C ILE A 49 4.03 -2.42 -0.63
N THR A 50 4.28 -3.15 -1.72
CA THR A 50 5.64 -3.56 -2.07
C THR A 50 6.54 -2.33 -2.17
N PRO A 51 7.74 -2.33 -1.54
CA PRO A 51 8.64 -1.18 -1.54
C PRO A 51 8.91 -0.65 -2.94
N PHE A 52 8.79 0.67 -3.11
CA PHE A 52 8.93 1.33 -4.41
C PHE A 52 9.83 2.56 -4.32
N ARG A 53 10.92 2.56 -5.07
CA ARG A 53 11.93 3.65 -5.10
C ARG A 53 12.56 3.97 -3.74
N GLY A 54 12.50 3.05 -2.79
CA GLY A 54 13.02 3.22 -1.45
C GLY A 54 12.60 2.06 -0.53
N PRO A 55 12.82 2.16 0.78
CA PRO A 55 12.48 1.10 1.73
C PRO A 55 10.98 0.98 2.03
N SER A 56 10.16 1.96 1.65
CA SER A 56 8.72 2.03 1.93
C SER A 56 7.88 1.90 0.66
N ALA A 57 6.58 1.74 0.84
CA ALA A 57 5.59 1.75 -0.21
C ALA A 57 5.60 3.07 -1.02
N ASP A 58 4.99 3.05 -2.22
CA ASP A 58 4.79 4.25 -3.01
C ASP A 58 3.93 5.29 -2.25
N VAL A 59 4.38 6.54 -2.26
CA VAL A 59 3.72 7.63 -1.52
C VAL A 59 2.29 7.92 -2.01
N GLY A 60 2.01 7.71 -3.30
CA GLY A 60 0.68 7.82 -3.86
C GLY A 60 -0.25 6.75 -3.31
N THR A 61 0.21 5.50 -3.29
CA THR A 61 -0.52 4.37 -2.69
C THR A 61 -0.81 4.61 -1.20
N VAL A 62 0.17 5.15 -0.45
CA VAL A 62 -0.02 5.48 0.98
C VAL A 62 -1.09 6.56 1.17
N TYR A 63 -1.07 7.62 0.34
CA TYR A 63 -2.11 8.64 0.35
C TYR A 63 -3.50 8.04 0.08
N GLU A 64 -3.62 7.20 -0.95
CA GLU A 64 -4.87 6.54 -1.35
C GLU A 64 -5.42 5.63 -0.23
N MET A 65 -4.56 4.88 0.45
CA MET A 65 -4.93 4.08 1.62
C MET A 65 -5.46 4.95 2.76
N GLY A 66 -4.76 6.04 3.13
CA GLY A 66 -5.18 6.96 4.17
C GLY A 66 -6.50 7.65 3.82
N PHE A 67 -6.68 8.06 2.56
CA PHE A 67 -7.91 8.66 2.07
C PHE A 67 -9.09 7.68 2.12
N ALA A 68 -8.90 6.44 1.66
CA ALA A 68 -9.90 5.39 1.74
C ALA A 68 -10.30 5.08 3.21
N HIS A 69 -9.31 4.98 4.09
CA HIS A 69 -9.52 4.76 5.53
C HIS A 69 -10.36 5.88 6.16
N ALA A 70 -10.04 7.14 5.88
CA ALA A 70 -10.78 8.31 6.38
C ALA A 70 -12.23 8.35 5.87
N LEU A 71 -12.51 7.80 4.69
CA LEU A 71 -13.85 7.63 4.13
C LEU A 71 -14.60 6.40 4.66
N GLY A 72 -14.04 5.66 5.62
CA GLY A 72 -14.62 4.43 6.17
C GLY A 72 -14.60 3.22 5.21
N LYS A 73 -13.84 3.30 4.12
CA LYS A 73 -13.70 2.20 3.17
C LYS A 73 -12.85 1.08 3.77
N ARG A 74 -13.07 -0.17 3.36
CA ARG A 74 -12.22 -1.29 3.77
C ARG A 74 -10.91 -1.26 3.00
N VAL A 75 -9.79 -1.26 3.73
CA VAL A 75 -8.43 -1.24 3.16
C VAL A 75 -7.75 -2.56 3.46
N PHE A 76 -7.47 -3.34 2.44
CA PHE A 76 -6.61 -4.53 2.47
C PHE A 76 -5.27 -4.17 1.86
N ALA A 77 -4.21 -4.85 2.28
CA ALA A 77 -2.90 -4.62 1.68
C ALA A 77 -2.11 -5.92 1.50
N TYR A 78 -1.16 -5.89 0.58
CA TYR A 78 -0.18 -6.94 0.40
C TYR A 78 1.19 -6.36 0.03
N THR A 79 2.23 -7.09 0.38
CA THR A 79 3.60 -6.82 -0.09
C THR A 79 4.23 -8.10 -0.62
N ASN A 80 5.05 -7.95 -1.64
CA ASN A 80 5.83 -9.00 -2.29
C ASN A 80 7.28 -9.07 -1.77
N VAL A 81 7.57 -8.41 -0.63
CA VAL A 81 8.86 -8.42 0.05
C VAL A 81 8.64 -8.74 1.52
N ALA A 82 9.23 -9.84 2.01
CA ALA A 82 9.05 -10.30 3.37
C ALA A 82 9.88 -9.52 4.41
N ALA A 83 11.00 -8.92 3.99
CA ALA A 83 11.84 -8.13 4.87
C ALA A 83 11.08 -6.96 5.50
N SER A 84 11.25 -6.73 6.81
CA SER A 84 10.62 -5.65 7.56
C SER A 84 11.06 -4.26 7.07
N PHE A 85 10.30 -3.24 7.46
CA PHE A 85 10.65 -1.85 7.16
C PHE A 85 12.03 -1.46 7.72
N THR A 86 12.32 -1.89 8.95
CA THR A 86 13.63 -1.67 9.60
C THR A 86 14.76 -2.28 8.77
N GLU A 87 14.63 -3.56 8.39
CA GLU A 87 15.66 -4.26 7.61
C GLU A 87 15.90 -3.59 6.26
N ARG A 88 14.84 -3.21 5.57
CA ARG A 88 14.94 -2.52 4.28
C ARG A 88 15.58 -1.14 4.41
N THR A 89 15.23 -0.40 5.47
CA THR A 89 15.79 0.93 5.75
C THR A 89 17.28 0.84 6.08
N VAL A 90 17.67 -0.09 6.96
CA VAL A 90 19.09 -0.34 7.29
C VAL A 90 19.87 -0.75 6.04
N LYS A 91 19.31 -1.62 5.21
CA LYS A 91 19.94 -2.03 3.94
C LYS A 91 20.13 -0.86 2.98
N ALA A 92 19.14 0.03 2.87
CA ALA A 92 19.19 1.20 1.98
C ALA A 92 20.21 2.25 2.45
N LEU A 93 20.33 2.46 3.76
CA LEU A 93 21.28 3.42 4.37
C LEU A 93 22.69 2.84 4.56
N GLY A 94 22.81 1.50 4.57
CA GLY A 94 24.08 0.80 4.62
C GLY A 94 24.88 1.03 5.91
N LYS A 95 26.22 1.14 5.78
CA LYS A 95 27.16 1.23 6.92
C LYS A 95 27.01 2.50 7.78
N GLN A 96 26.17 3.43 7.38
CA GLN A 96 25.97 4.70 8.09
C GLN A 96 25.00 4.57 9.27
N VAL A 97 24.29 3.43 9.36
CA VAL A 97 23.37 3.16 10.48
C VAL A 97 24.16 2.76 11.71
N LYS A 98 23.87 3.40 12.85
CA LYS A 98 24.48 3.14 14.15
C LYS A 98 23.44 3.14 15.25
N ARG A 99 23.73 2.43 16.37
CA ARG A 99 22.97 2.59 17.60
C ARG A 99 23.45 3.82 18.35
N GLY A 100 22.53 4.70 18.68
CA GLY A 100 22.76 5.91 19.45
C GLY A 100 22.32 5.77 20.92
N ALA A 101 22.10 6.89 21.58
CA ALA A 101 21.61 6.92 22.95
C ALA A 101 20.27 6.15 23.07
N GLY A 102 20.15 5.33 24.12
CA GLY A 102 18.96 4.48 24.34
C GLY A 102 18.84 3.30 23.37
N GLU A 103 19.96 2.84 22.81
CA GLU A 103 20.05 1.68 21.90
C GLU A 103 19.20 1.82 20.60
N LYS A 104 18.76 3.06 20.27
CA LYS A 104 17.94 3.34 19.09
C LYS A 104 18.77 3.40 17.83
N LEU A 105 18.29 2.79 16.73
CA LEU A 105 18.91 2.92 15.41
C LEU A 105 18.78 4.35 14.88
N ARG A 106 19.89 4.87 14.32
CA ARG A 106 19.98 6.20 13.73
C ARG A 106 20.80 6.16 12.44
N ASP A 107 20.44 7.03 11.50
CA ASP A 107 21.21 7.25 10.28
C ASP A 107 22.42 8.18 10.52
N ALA A 108 23.13 8.52 9.44
CA ALA A 108 24.29 9.41 9.47
C ALA A 108 23.98 10.84 9.96
N GLN A 109 22.75 11.30 9.79
CA GLN A 109 22.25 12.60 10.25
C GLN A 109 21.72 12.57 11.69
N GLY A 110 21.75 11.39 12.33
CA GLY A 110 21.24 11.20 13.67
C GLY A 110 19.71 11.02 13.72
N MET A 111 19.03 10.90 12.57
CA MET A 111 17.59 10.68 12.51
C MET A 111 17.24 9.26 12.96
N PHE A 112 16.12 9.14 13.67
CA PHE A 112 15.62 7.86 14.19
C PHE A 112 15.13 6.94 13.07
N ILE A 113 15.47 5.65 13.18
CA ILE A 113 14.96 4.59 12.31
C ILE A 113 13.97 3.74 13.14
N GLU A 114 12.76 3.57 12.62
CA GLU A 114 11.72 2.79 13.28
C GLU A 114 12.12 1.31 13.41
N GLU A 115 12.05 0.78 14.64
CA GLU A 115 12.32 -0.63 14.98
C GLU A 115 11.08 -1.31 15.59
N ASN A 116 9.91 -1.07 15.02
CA ASN A 116 8.65 -1.56 15.56
C ASN A 116 8.29 -2.99 15.10
N GLY A 117 9.13 -3.64 14.29
CA GLY A 117 8.86 -4.96 13.72
C GLY A 117 7.71 -4.97 12.72
N LEU A 118 7.38 -3.81 12.17
CA LEU A 118 6.28 -3.63 11.23
C LEU A 118 6.72 -3.90 9.78
N THR A 119 5.74 -4.15 8.95
CA THR A 119 5.95 -4.41 7.52
C THR A 119 6.38 -3.16 6.78
N ASP A 120 5.81 -2.00 7.13
CA ASP A 120 6.21 -0.70 6.61
C ASP A 120 6.16 0.36 7.73
N ASN A 121 6.16 1.65 7.40
CA ASN A 121 6.00 2.73 8.36
C ASN A 121 4.78 2.51 9.25
N LEU A 122 4.89 2.88 10.53
CA LEU A 122 3.86 2.64 11.55
C LEU A 122 2.46 3.15 11.15
N MET A 123 2.36 4.19 10.36
CA MET A 123 1.07 4.73 9.91
C MET A 123 0.40 3.85 8.86
N ILE A 124 1.20 3.12 8.04
CA ILE A 124 0.69 2.20 7.01
C ILE A 124 0.14 0.95 7.69
N ASP A 125 0.96 0.28 8.51
CA ASP A 125 0.52 -0.90 9.27
C ASP A 125 -0.63 -0.55 10.23
N GLY A 126 -0.58 0.63 10.87
CA GLY A 126 -1.63 1.15 11.73
C GLY A 126 -2.97 1.33 11.00
N CYS A 127 -2.96 1.91 9.80
CA CYS A 127 -4.14 2.05 8.95
C CYS A 127 -4.79 0.69 8.67
N ILE A 128 -3.98 -0.31 8.25
CA ILE A 128 -4.48 -1.65 7.94
C ILE A 128 -5.03 -2.33 9.20
N ASN A 129 -4.32 -2.25 10.32
CA ASN A 129 -4.73 -2.85 11.59
C ASN A 129 -6.02 -2.22 12.16
N ALA A 130 -6.18 -0.91 12.03
CA ALA A 130 -7.39 -0.20 12.47
C ALA A 130 -8.60 -0.47 11.57
N ASN A 131 -8.39 -0.98 10.36
CA ASN A 131 -9.41 -1.17 9.32
C ASN A 131 -9.74 -2.66 9.11
N SER A 132 -9.15 -3.29 8.09
CA SER A 132 -9.46 -4.68 7.72
C SER A 132 -8.76 -5.70 8.62
N LYS A 133 -7.66 -5.33 9.25
CA LYS A 133 -6.70 -6.21 9.95
C LYS A 133 -6.10 -7.27 9.02
N PHE A 134 -6.06 -7.00 7.72
CA PHE A 134 -5.64 -7.98 6.72
C PHE A 134 -4.50 -7.44 5.86
N LEU A 135 -3.30 -7.89 6.19
CA LEU A 135 -2.06 -7.63 5.47
C LEU A 135 -1.44 -8.97 5.06
N VAL A 136 -1.16 -9.12 3.77
CA VAL A 136 -0.44 -10.28 3.24
C VAL A 136 1.02 -9.89 3.05
N VAL A 137 1.92 -10.63 3.68
CA VAL A 137 3.37 -10.51 3.51
C VAL A 137 3.88 -11.77 2.85
N GLU A 138 4.44 -11.65 1.66
CA GLU A 138 5.00 -12.75 0.88
C GLU A 138 6.34 -12.36 0.28
N GLU A 139 7.20 -13.34 0.03
CA GLU A 139 8.40 -13.14 -0.77
C GLU A 139 8.09 -13.63 -2.19
N ALA A 140 7.99 -12.70 -3.13
CA ALA A 140 7.77 -13.04 -4.53
C ALA A 140 9.07 -13.51 -5.19
N PRO A 141 8.99 -14.32 -6.29
CA PRO A 141 10.16 -14.59 -7.10
C PRO A 141 10.87 -13.30 -7.52
N ALA A 142 12.20 -13.28 -7.48
CA ALA A 142 13.02 -12.07 -7.65
C ALA A 142 12.70 -11.27 -8.94
N ASN A 143 12.34 -11.97 -10.02
CA ASN A 143 11.97 -11.35 -11.29
C ASN A 143 10.47 -10.93 -11.38
N GLN A 144 9.69 -11.13 -10.32
CA GLN A 144 8.24 -10.87 -10.29
C GLN A 144 7.82 -9.95 -9.14
N VAL A 145 8.74 -9.28 -8.46
CA VAL A 145 8.45 -8.46 -7.27
C VAL A 145 7.30 -7.47 -7.49
N PHE A 146 7.19 -6.86 -8.66
CA PHE A 146 6.11 -5.91 -8.98
C PHE A 146 4.93 -6.52 -9.75
N THR A 147 5.02 -7.76 -10.21
CA THR A 147 3.99 -8.40 -11.04
C THR A 147 3.34 -9.63 -10.40
N TYR A 148 3.88 -10.11 -9.29
CA TYR A 148 3.32 -11.24 -8.57
C TYR A 148 2.02 -10.86 -7.87
N LEU A 149 0.96 -11.61 -8.17
CA LEU A 149 -0.41 -11.31 -7.70
C LEU A 149 -0.91 -12.28 -6.62
N GLY A 150 -0.05 -13.10 -6.02
CA GLY A 150 -0.44 -14.04 -4.96
C GLY A 150 -1.05 -13.33 -3.75
N GLY A 151 -0.41 -12.26 -3.27
CA GLY A 151 -0.91 -11.44 -2.17
C GLY A 151 -2.23 -10.75 -2.52
N PHE A 152 -2.37 -10.21 -3.73
CA PHE A 152 -3.62 -9.62 -4.22
C PHE A 152 -4.77 -10.65 -4.22
N GLU A 153 -4.53 -11.86 -4.70
CA GLU A 153 -5.54 -12.92 -4.70
C GLU A 153 -5.98 -13.30 -3.28
N LYS A 154 -5.05 -13.36 -2.32
CA LYS A 154 -5.38 -13.61 -0.91
C LYS A 154 -6.25 -12.48 -0.33
N CYS A 155 -5.96 -11.22 -0.67
CA CYS A 155 -6.80 -10.08 -0.29
C CYS A 155 -8.22 -10.21 -0.85
N LEU A 156 -8.38 -10.59 -2.13
CA LEU A 156 -9.70 -10.82 -2.73
C LEU A 156 -10.49 -11.90 -2.02
N ARG A 157 -9.86 -13.02 -1.64
CA ARG A 157 -10.50 -14.10 -0.89
C ARG A 157 -10.97 -13.62 0.49
N ALA A 158 -10.14 -12.86 1.19
CA ALA A 158 -10.50 -12.30 2.50
C ALA A 158 -11.65 -11.30 2.38
N ALA A 159 -11.60 -10.41 1.40
CA ALA A 159 -12.66 -9.45 1.12
C ALA A 159 -14.00 -10.15 0.82
N GLN A 160 -13.98 -11.20 -0.03
CA GLN A 160 -15.18 -11.98 -0.35
C GLN A 160 -15.82 -12.60 0.89
N LYS A 161 -15.01 -13.18 1.79
CA LYS A 161 -15.50 -13.78 3.03
C LYS A 161 -16.22 -12.73 3.90
N ILE A 162 -15.59 -11.59 4.11
CA ILE A 162 -16.15 -10.51 4.93
C ILE A 162 -17.44 -9.95 4.34
N THR A 163 -17.54 -9.85 3.00
CA THR A 163 -18.74 -9.35 2.34
C THR A 163 -19.91 -10.33 2.50
N LYS A 164 -19.66 -11.63 2.38
CA LYS A 164 -20.68 -12.67 2.60
C LYS A 164 -21.18 -12.70 4.05
N ASP A 165 -20.28 -12.61 5.02
CA ASP A 165 -20.62 -12.61 6.45
C ASP A 165 -21.48 -11.39 6.84
N ASN A 166 -21.34 -10.26 6.14
CA ASN A 166 -22.17 -9.06 6.36
C ASN A 166 -23.55 -9.12 5.66
N GLN A 167 -23.73 -9.96 4.65
CA GLN A 167 -25.02 -10.15 3.98
C GLN A 167 -25.92 -11.14 4.74
N LEU A 168 -25.36 -11.90 5.67
CA LEU A 168 -26.09 -12.88 6.50
C LEU A 168 -26.53 -12.30 7.86
N LYS A 169 -26.26 -11.03 8.11
CA LYS A 169 -26.71 -10.27 9.30
C LYS A 169 -27.74 -9.24 8.92
#